data_d152d1508a50f18b4b1f1964d8516cd8
#
_entry.id   d152d1508a50f18b4b1f1964d8516cd8
#
_cell.length_a   1.000
_cell.length_b   1.000
_cell.length_c   1.000
_cell.angle_alpha   90.00
_cell.angle_beta   90.00
_cell.angle_gamma   90.00
#
_symmetry.space_group_name_H-M   'P 1'
#
loop_
_entity.id
_entity.type
_entity.pdbx_description
1 polymer ?
#
loop_
_entity_poly.entity_id
_entity_poly.type
_entity_poly.pdbx_seq_one_letter_code
_entity_poly.pdbx_strand_id
1 'polypeptide(L)'
;MQKKRMREAVFEVSKKMPLSHFRLIKKATMNDFEDISVWLKDAFEKHKELYGYRLYYNLNGFIHEAFKEQNVFVLRYKGKAVAFLTFSPPYEEGIRIKFDAVCVKPNFLRMGLATYLHESAIEYFRKRGYLVAELYDVCTESYKLGRSMGFVKKEENKETSIVSMVKILVETRKQNRNANIRFVVWDNCYADINTQPIYSWSLNFRRDKKPIIRSIDAEWTVGIIKGKKVVIHGIAKCFLDVVKYDGPYMYINEEKAKYIIESIHEYI
;
A
#
# COMPACT_ATOMS: atom_id res chain seq x y z
N MET A 1 -7.93 -13.14 -41.39
CA MET A 1 -8.38 -11.73 -41.45
C MET A 1 -9.62 -11.44 -40.60
N GLN A 2 -10.67 -12.27 -40.60
CA GLN A 2 -11.88 -12.04 -39.79
C GLN A 2 -11.66 -11.99 -38.28
N LYS A 3 -10.82 -12.86 -37.68
CA LYS A 3 -10.49 -12.83 -36.23
C LYS A 3 -9.80 -11.53 -35.77
N LYS A 4 -9.00 -10.92 -36.65
CA LYS A 4 -8.31 -9.63 -36.33
C LYS A 4 -9.31 -8.48 -36.34
N ARG A 5 -10.24 -8.44 -37.33
CA ARG A 5 -11.32 -7.43 -37.40
C ARG A 5 -12.33 -7.53 -36.25
N MET A 6 -12.70 -8.75 -35.82
CA MET A 6 -13.53 -8.93 -34.62
C MET A 6 -12.82 -8.48 -33.35
N ARG A 7 -11.50 -8.73 -33.22
CA ARG A 7 -10.72 -8.22 -32.08
C ARG A 7 -10.65 -6.69 -32.07
N GLU A 8 -10.45 -6.06 -33.22
CA GLU A 8 -10.43 -4.61 -33.36
C GLU A 8 -11.82 -3.98 -33.09
N ALA A 9 -12.91 -4.58 -33.56
CA ALA A 9 -14.27 -4.09 -33.31
C ALA A 9 -14.68 -4.24 -31.84
N VAL A 10 -14.36 -5.35 -31.16
CA VAL A 10 -14.59 -5.51 -29.73
C VAL A 10 -13.73 -4.52 -28.93
N PHE A 11 -12.54 -4.20 -29.41
CA PHE A 11 -11.62 -3.24 -28.80
C PHE A 11 -12.12 -1.77 -28.96
N GLU A 12 -12.73 -1.41 -30.08
CA GLU A 12 -13.29 -0.06 -30.30
C GLU A 12 -14.55 0.21 -29.48
N VAL A 13 -15.43 -0.78 -29.32
CA VAL A 13 -16.65 -0.64 -28.50
C VAL A 13 -16.31 -0.52 -27.02
N SER A 14 -15.27 -1.22 -26.53
CA SER A 14 -14.87 -1.17 -25.12
C SER A 14 -14.23 0.16 -24.70
N LYS A 15 -13.59 0.89 -25.62
CA LYS A 15 -12.90 2.17 -25.33
C LYS A 15 -13.83 3.36 -25.02
N LYS A 16 -15.13 3.22 -25.23
CA LYS A 16 -16.08 4.36 -25.17
C LYS A 16 -17.04 4.38 -23.99
N MET A 17 -16.98 3.39 -23.08
CA MET A 17 -17.91 3.37 -21.95
C MET A 17 -17.39 4.22 -20.80
N PRO A 18 -18.10 5.29 -20.38
CA PRO A 18 -17.68 6.14 -19.27
C PRO A 18 -17.62 5.37 -17.95
N LEU A 19 -16.64 5.66 -17.11
CA LEU A 19 -16.50 5.07 -15.76
C LEU A 19 -17.73 5.33 -14.88
N SER A 20 -18.49 6.40 -15.15
CA SER A 20 -19.75 6.73 -14.46
C SER A 20 -20.85 5.67 -14.62
N HIS A 21 -20.74 4.79 -15.60
CA HIS A 21 -21.66 3.65 -15.74
C HIS A 21 -21.39 2.51 -14.76
N PHE A 22 -20.26 2.55 -14.08
CA PHE A 22 -19.85 1.52 -13.10
C PHE A 22 -20.07 2.02 -11.69
N ARG A 23 -20.82 1.26 -10.90
CA ARG A 23 -21.10 1.57 -9.51
C ARG A 23 -20.07 0.91 -8.60
N LEU A 24 -19.31 1.70 -7.86
CA LEU A 24 -18.41 1.22 -6.84
C LEU A 24 -19.18 0.75 -5.59
N ILE A 25 -18.96 -0.48 -5.18
CA ILE A 25 -19.51 -1.11 -3.98
C ILE A 25 -18.34 -1.34 -3.00
N LYS A 26 -18.40 -0.69 -1.83
CA LYS A 26 -17.36 -0.77 -0.78
C LYS A 26 -17.64 -1.85 0.26
N LYS A 27 -18.88 -2.34 0.30
CA LYS A 27 -19.32 -3.48 1.11
C LYS A 27 -19.95 -4.48 0.17
N ALA A 28 -19.11 -5.31 -0.42
CA ALA A 28 -19.57 -6.38 -1.30
C ALA A 28 -20.31 -7.45 -0.52
N THR A 29 -21.17 -8.16 -1.21
CA THR A 29 -22.02 -9.21 -0.66
C THR A 29 -21.69 -10.55 -1.29
N MET A 30 -22.21 -11.65 -0.72
CA MET A 30 -22.07 -12.97 -1.32
C MET A 30 -22.72 -13.07 -2.70
N ASN A 31 -23.77 -12.29 -2.99
CA ASN A 31 -24.32 -12.21 -4.35
C ASN A 31 -23.32 -11.64 -5.38
N ASP A 32 -22.44 -10.72 -4.94
CA ASP A 32 -21.34 -10.26 -5.80
C ASP A 32 -20.31 -11.36 -6.03
N PHE A 33 -20.03 -12.17 -5.01
CA PHE A 33 -19.15 -13.33 -5.14
C PHE A 33 -19.72 -14.35 -6.12
N GLU A 34 -21.03 -14.66 -6.05
CA GLU A 34 -21.71 -15.53 -6.99
C GLU A 34 -21.59 -15.00 -8.44
N ASP A 35 -21.86 -13.71 -8.65
CA ASP A 35 -21.68 -13.08 -9.97
C ASP A 35 -20.23 -13.21 -10.49
N ILE A 36 -19.25 -13.03 -9.61
CA ILE A 36 -17.83 -13.12 -9.95
C ILE A 36 -17.43 -14.56 -10.25
N SER A 37 -17.87 -15.52 -9.46
CA SER A 37 -17.54 -16.95 -9.62
C SER A 37 -17.90 -17.49 -11.00
N VAL A 38 -18.99 -16.98 -11.59
CA VAL A 38 -19.44 -17.37 -12.95
C VAL A 38 -18.41 -17.05 -14.03
N TRP A 39 -17.72 -15.90 -13.92
CA TRP A 39 -16.79 -15.44 -14.97
C TRP A 39 -15.31 -15.52 -14.60
N LEU A 40 -14.98 -15.80 -13.33
CA LEU A 40 -13.60 -15.76 -12.87
C LEU A 40 -12.75 -16.87 -13.52
N LYS A 41 -13.33 -18.03 -13.75
CA LYS A 41 -12.65 -19.12 -14.48
C LYS A 41 -12.26 -18.67 -15.90
N ASP A 42 -13.19 -18.04 -16.60
CA ASP A 42 -12.94 -17.51 -17.95
C ASP A 42 -11.88 -16.40 -17.93
N ALA A 43 -11.85 -15.57 -16.87
CA ALA A 43 -10.83 -14.55 -16.70
C ALA A 43 -9.43 -15.19 -16.53
N PHE A 44 -9.31 -16.30 -15.81
CA PHE A 44 -8.04 -17.02 -15.64
C PHE A 44 -7.57 -17.67 -16.92
N GLU A 45 -8.46 -18.32 -17.67
CA GLU A 45 -8.09 -18.89 -18.98
C GLU A 45 -7.68 -17.76 -19.96
N LYS A 46 -8.40 -16.65 -19.94
CA LYS A 46 -8.05 -15.50 -20.78
C LYS A 46 -6.70 -14.89 -20.41
N HIS A 47 -6.40 -14.81 -19.11
CA HIS A 47 -5.09 -14.36 -18.66
C HIS A 47 -3.99 -15.30 -19.14
N LYS A 48 -4.20 -16.61 -19.05
CA LYS A 48 -3.27 -17.63 -19.57
C LYS A 48 -3.03 -17.48 -21.08
N GLU A 49 -4.09 -17.24 -21.86
CA GLU A 49 -3.98 -17.00 -23.31
C GLU A 49 -3.15 -15.74 -23.64
N LEU A 50 -3.29 -14.68 -22.84
CA LEU A 50 -2.64 -13.39 -23.09
C LEU A 50 -1.18 -13.35 -22.63
N TYR A 51 -0.87 -14.02 -21.52
CA TYR A 51 0.40 -13.86 -20.81
C TYR A 51 1.17 -15.16 -20.60
N GLY A 52 0.61 -16.30 -20.97
CA GLY A 52 1.27 -17.61 -20.91
C GLY A 52 1.26 -18.32 -19.56
N TYR A 53 0.70 -17.69 -18.51
CA TYR A 53 0.57 -18.28 -17.18
C TYR A 53 -0.80 -18.01 -16.56
N ARG A 54 -1.24 -18.87 -15.63
CA ARG A 54 -2.49 -18.71 -14.89
C ARG A 54 -2.25 -17.89 -13.63
N LEU A 55 -3.18 -16.98 -13.35
CA LEU A 55 -3.28 -16.40 -12.01
C LEU A 55 -3.84 -17.46 -11.07
N TYR A 56 -3.14 -17.71 -9.96
CA TYR A 56 -3.55 -18.68 -8.95
C TYR A 56 -4.42 -17.97 -7.91
N TYR A 57 -5.75 -17.97 -8.13
CA TYR A 57 -6.70 -17.55 -7.11
C TYR A 57 -7.52 -18.74 -6.66
N ASN A 58 -7.44 -19.05 -5.37
CA ASN A 58 -8.27 -20.06 -4.78
C ASN A 58 -9.66 -19.48 -4.47
N LEU A 59 -10.64 -19.78 -5.31
CA LEU A 59 -12.02 -19.33 -5.14
C LEU A 59 -12.65 -19.77 -3.81
N ASN A 60 -12.33 -20.98 -3.35
CA ASN A 60 -12.86 -21.56 -2.12
C ASN A 60 -12.05 -21.17 -0.88
N GLY A 61 -10.99 -20.40 -1.02
CA GLY A 61 -10.14 -19.93 0.04
C GLY A 61 -10.11 -18.41 0.09
N PHE A 62 -9.03 -17.85 -0.38
CA PHE A 62 -8.70 -16.44 -0.24
C PHE A 62 -9.77 -15.45 -0.74
N ILE A 63 -10.32 -15.64 -1.96
CA ILE A 63 -11.33 -14.69 -2.49
C ILE A 63 -12.66 -14.85 -1.72
N HIS A 64 -13.10 -16.08 -1.48
CA HIS A 64 -14.31 -16.34 -0.71
C HIS A 64 -14.25 -15.71 0.69
N GLU A 65 -13.15 -15.92 1.41
CA GLU A 65 -12.98 -15.32 2.74
C GLU A 65 -12.92 -13.78 2.67
N ALA A 66 -12.27 -13.20 1.66
CA ALA A 66 -12.26 -11.75 1.48
C ALA A 66 -13.70 -11.18 1.31
N PHE A 67 -14.60 -11.89 0.61
CA PHE A 67 -16.01 -11.50 0.49
C PHE A 67 -16.78 -11.67 1.80
N LYS A 68 -16.56 -12.77 2.52
CA LYS A 68 -17.18 -13.06 3.80
C LYS A 68 -16.80 -12.02 4.86
N GLU A 69 -15.54 -11.61 4.88
CA GLU A 69 -15.00 -10.58 5.76
C GLU A 69 -15.27 -9.14 5.25
N GLN A 70 -15.88 -8.97 4.08
CA GLN A 70 -16.10 -7.70 3.43
C GLN A 70 -14.80 -6.92 3.10
N ASN A 71 -13.67 -7.61 2.96
CA ASN A 71 -12.38 -7.08 2.57
C ASN A 71 -12.24 -6.97 1.04
N VAL A 72 -13.27 -6.45 0.37
CA VAL A 72 -13.31 -6.37 -1.08
C VAL A 72 -14.11 -5.15 -1.56
N PHE A 73 -13.56 -4.50 -2.60
CA PHE A 73 -14.30 -3.52 -3.39
C PHE A 73 -14.77 -4.17 -4.69
N VAL A 74 -15.98 -3.85 -5.12
CA VAL A 74 -16.57 -4.39 -6.34
C VAL A 74 -17.06 -3.25 -7.23
N LEU A 75 -16.89 -3.41 -8.54
CA LEU A 75 -17.58 -2.60 -9.55
C LEU A 75 -18.74 -3.38 -10.13
N ARG A 76 -19.93 -2.77 -10.12
CA ARG A 76 -21.12 -3.29 -10.77
C ARG A 76 -21.43 -2.51 -12.03
N TYR A 77 -21.80 -3.24 -13.08
CA TYR A 77 -22.38 -2.71 -14.30
C TYR A 77 -23.76 -3.36 -14.51
N LYS A 78 -24.81 -2.57 -14.68
CA LYS A 78 -26.21 -3.05 -14.77
C LYS A 78 -26.58 -4.06 -13.66
N GLY A 79 -26.17 -3.77 -12.44
CA GLY A 79 -26.48 -4.60 -11.26
C GLY A 79 -25.56 -5.81 -11.05
N LYS A 80 -24.72 -6.19 -12.00
CA LYS A 80 -23.85 -7.37 -11.95
C LYS A 80 -22.39 -6.97 -11.65
N ALA A 81 -21.71 -7.78 -10.82
CA ALA A 81 -20.30 -7.58 -10.50
C ALA A 81 -19.41 -7.89 -11.73
N VAL A 82 -18.58 -6.92 -12.13
CA VAL A 82 -17.71 -7.02 -13.32
C VAL A 82 -16.23 -6.81 -13.02
N ALA A 83 -15.89 -6.37 -11.84
CA ALA A 83 -14.51 -6.28 -11.37
C ALA A 83 -14.48 -6.26 -9.84
N PHE A 84 -13.37 -6.71 -9.24
CA PHE A 84 -13.16 -6.64 -7.80
C PHE A 84 -11.68 -6.36 -7.47
N LEU A 85 -11.47 -5.86 -6.25
CA LEU A 85 -10.17 -5.67 -5.61
C LEU A 85 -10.28 -6.16 -4.17
N THR A 86 -9.49 -7.15 -3.79
CA THR A 86 -9.38 -7.61 -2.40
C THR A 86 -8.24 -6.92 -1.68
N PHE A 87 -8.36 -6.83 -0.37
CA PHE A 87 -7.35 -6.23 0.49
C PHE A 87 -7.27 -6.94 1.83
N SER A 88 -6.08 -6.95 2.42
CA SER A 88 -5.86 -7.43 3.78
C SER A 88 -5.49 -6.25 4.66
N PRO A 89 -6.33 -5.88 5.63
CA PRO A 89 -5.97 -4.87 6.62
C PRO A 89 -4.86 -5.42 7.52
N PRO A 90 -4.05 -4.57 8.17
CA PRO A 90 -3.12 -5.01 9.20
C PRO A 90 -3.89 -5.65 10.37
N TYR A 91 -3.24 -6.57 11.07
CA TYR A 91 -3.84 -7.29 12.21
C TYR A 91 -4.21 -6.39 13.39
N GLU A 92 -3.63 -5.19 13.47
CA GLU A 92 -3.90 -4.16 14.47
C GLU A 92 -4.16 -2.82 13.78
N GLU A 93 -4.42 -1.75 14.56
CA GLU A 93 -4.50 -0.38 14.03
C GLU A 93 -3.17 0.04 13.38
N GLY A 94 -2.95 -0.41 12.18
CA GLY A 94 -1.73 -0.22 11.41
C GLY A 94 -1.75 1.05 10.56
N ILE A 95 -0.61 1.29 9.93
CA ILE A 95 -0.42 2.44 9.04
C ILE A 95 -0.48 2.06 7.57
N ARG A 96 -0.49 0.78 7.24
CA ARG A 96 -0.48 0.26 5.86
C ARG A 96 -1.73 -0.52 5.52
N ILE A 97 -2.05 -0.53 4.23
CA ILE A 97 -3.04 -1.41 3.62
C ILE A 97 -2.37 -2.23 2.52
N LYS A 98 -2.65 -3.51 2.50
CA LYS A 98 -2.18 -4.43 1.47
C LYS A 98 -3.31 -4.70 0.48
N PHE A 99 -3.07 -4.47 -0.80
CA PHE A 99 -3.95 -4.93 -1.87
C PHE A 99 -3.45 -6.28 -2.38
N ASP A 100 -4.33 -7.27 -2.39
CA ASP A 100 -3.94 -8.66 -2.64
C ASP A 100 -4.26 -9.09 -4.08
N ALA A 101 -5.49 -8.89 -4.53
CA ALA A 101 -5.90 -9.31 -5.86
C ALA A 101 -6.83 -8.31 -6.52
N VAL A 102 -6.64 -8.07 -7.80
CA VAL A 102 -7.55 -7.34 -8.66
C VAL A 102 -7.89 -8.17 -9.87
N CYS A 103 -9.16 -8.26 -10.21
CA CYS A 103 -9.58 -8.94 -11.42
C CYS A 103 -10.73 -8.20 -12.10
N VAL A 104 -10.72 -8.19 -13.43
CA VAL A 104 -11.74 -7.59 -14.28
C VAL A 104 -12.30 -8.63 -15.22
N LYS A 105 -13.62 -8.72 -15.34
CA LYS A 105 -14.30 -9.61 -16.26
C LYS A 105 -13.78 -9.41 -17.69
N PRO A 106 -13.51 -10.49 -18.46
CA PRO A 106 -12.81 -10.42 -19.75
C PRO A 106 -13.36 -9.38 -20.74
N ASN A 107 -14.69 -9.25 -20.83
CA ASN A 107 -15.33 -8.31 -21.75
C ASN A 107 -15.18 -6.83 -21.34
N PHE A 108 -14.67 -6.55 -20.15
CA PHE A 108 -14.44 -5.19 -19.61
C PHE A 108 -12.95 -4.86 -19.45
N LEU A 109 -12.06 -5.70 -19.97
CA LEU A 109 -10.62 -5.46 -19.92
C LEU A 109 -10.25 -4.18 -20.70
N ARG A 110 -9.19 -3.52 -20.24
CA ARG A 110 -8.62 -2.30 -20.83
C ARG A 110 -9.54 -1.09 -20.85
N MET A 111 -10.59 -1.09 -20.03
CA MET A 111 -11.47 0.06 -19.80
C MET A 111 -11.04 0.94 -18.62
N GLY A 112 -9.89 0.69 -18.02
CA GLY A 112 -9.40 1.43 -16.84
C GLY A 112 -10.03 0.98 -15.52
N LEU A 113 -10.83 -0.09 -15.47
CA LEU A 113 -11.55 -0.50 -14.26
C LEU A 113 -10.62 -0.92 -13.10
N ALA A 114 -9.52 -1.60 -13.39
CA ALA A 114 -8.53 -1.96 -12.38
C ALA A 114 -7.88 -0.71 -11.75
N THR A 115 -7.51 0.27 -12.58
CA THR A 115 -6.99 1.57 -12.10
C THR A 115 -8.02 2.27 -11.23
N TYR A 116 -9.26 2.37 -11.70
CA TYR A 116 -10.36 3.03 -10.97
C TYR A 116 -10.63 2.38 -9.62
N LEU A 117 -10.61 1.03 -9.52
CA LEU A 117 -10.73 0.30 -8.26
C LEU A 117 -9.60 0.66 -7.29
N HIS A 118 -8.35 0.59 -7.75
CA HIS A 118 -7.20 0.92 -6.91
C HIS A 118 -7.23 2.37 -6.42
N GLU A 119 -7.47 3.33 -7.31
CA GLU A 119 -7.54 4.75 -6.94
C GLU A 119 -8.66 5.02 -5.94
N SER A 120 -9.83 4.39 -6.14
CA SER A 120 -10.96 4.49 -5.22
C SER A 120 -10.64 3.86 -3.85
N ALA A 121 -9.95 2.73 -3.83
CA ALA A 121 -9.52 2.06 -2.61
C ALA A 121 -8.44 2.88 -1.88
N ILE A 122 -7.43 3.38 -2.59
CA ILE A 122 -6.40 4.26 -2.06
C ILE A 122 -7.03 5.48 -1.37
N GLU A 123 -7.95 6.16 -2.03
CA GLU A 123 -8.62 7.33 -1.46
C GLU A 123 -9.48 6.97 -0.24
N TYR A 124 -10.16 5.81 -0.28
CA TYR A 124 -10.94 5.30 0.84
C TYR A 124 -10.07 5.04 2.07
N PHE A 125 -8.92 4.40 1.92
CA PHE A 125 -8.01 4.09 3.02
C PHE A 125 -7.23 5.31 3.49
N ARG A 126 -6.80 6.19 2.58
CA ARG A 126 -6.17 7.47 2.92
C ARG A 126 -7.06 8.31 3.84
N LYS A 127 -8.37 8.39 3.55
CA LYS A 127 -9.35 9.08 4.41
C LYS A 127 -9.56 8.43 5.77
N ARG A 128 -9.16 7.19 5.95
CA ARG A 128 -9.20 6.44 7.21
C ARG A 128 -7.89 6.44 7.99
N GLY A 129 -6.92 7.22 7.54
CA GLY A 129 -5.66 7.38 8.25
C GLY A 129 -4.58 6.37 7.86
N TYR A 130 -4.82 5.52 6.85
CA TYR A 130 -3.76 4.67 6.32
C TYR A 130 -2.73 5.53 5.58
N LEU A 131 -1.45 5.24 5.81
CA LEU A 131 -0.34 6.06 5.35
C LEU A 131 0.44 5.42 4.21
N VAL A 132 0.33 4.09 4.07
CA VAL A 132 1.05 3.28 3.09
C VAL A 132 0.11 2.30 2.42
N ALA A 133 0.21 2.14 1.09
CA ALA A 133 -0.39 1.05 0.33
C ALA A 133 0.69 0.14 -0.24
N GLU A 134 0.47 -1.17 -0.17
CA GLU A 134 1.37 -2.18 -0.71
C GLU A 134 0.66 -3.08 -1.73
N LEU A 135 1.43 -3.52 -2.73
CA LEU A 135 1.07 -4.57 -3.66
C LEU A 135 2.11 -5.68 -3.49
N TYR A 136 1.63 -6.91 -3.30
CA TYR A 136 2.49 -8.09 -3.19
C TYR A 136 2.30 -9.00 -4.39
N ASP A 137 3.30 -9.82 -4.66
CA ASP A 137 3.30 -10.84 -5.71
C ASP A 137 2.87 -10.27 -7.07
N VAL A 138 3.44 -9.12 -7.40
CA VAL A 138 3.05 -8.34 -8.57
C VAL A 138 3.63 -8.98 -9.83
N CYS A 139 2.76 -9.50 -10.69
CA CYS A 139 3.15 -9.98 -12.00
C CYS A 139 3.50 -8.82 -12.95
N THR A 140 4.12 -9.13 -14.09
CA THR A 140 4.62 -8.13 -15.05
C THR A 140 3.57 -7.11 -15.47
N GLU A 141 2.32 -7.52 -15.69
CA GLU A 141 1.22 -6.63 -16.11
C GLU A 141 0.77 -5.75 -14.96
N SER A 142 0.62 -6.34 -13.75
CA SER A 142 0.28 -5.61 -12.53
C SER A 142 1.39 -4.64 -12.13
N TYR A 143 2.65 -4.96 -12.41
CA TYR A 143 3.78 -4.04 -12.21
C TYR A 143 3.63 -2.77 -13.03
N LYS A 144 3.31 -2.89 -14.34
CA LYS A 144 3.06 -1.73 -15.20
C LYS A 144 1.89 -0.89 -14.70
N LEU A 145 0.82 -1.55 -14.27
CA LEU A 145 -0.34 -0.89 -13.67
C LEU A 145 0.06 -0.18 -12.36
N GLY A 146 0.75 -0.85 -11.45
CA GLY A 146 1.24 -0.26 -10.21
C GLY A 146 2.11 0.98 -10.46
N ARG A 147 3.06 0.88 -11.39
CA ARG A 147 3.92 2.02 -11.79
C ARG A 147 3.09 3.21 -12.31
N SER A 148 2.08 2.97 -13.16
CA SER A 148 1.23 4.03 -13.69
C SER A 148 0.39 4.74 -12.61
N MET A 149 0.11 4.06 -11.50
CA MET A 149 -0.57 4.59 -10.32
C MET A 149 0.38 5.22 -9.29
N GLY A 150 1.68 5.28 -9.58
CA GLY A 150 2.70 5.88 -8.71
C GLY A 150 3.21 4.97 -7.58
N PHE A 151 2.99 3.66 -7.68
CA PHE A 151 3.71 2.71 -6.85
C PHE A 151 5.17 2.60 -7.29
N VAL A 152 6.06 2.44 -6.34
CA VAL A 152 7.48 2.18 -6.58
C VAL A 152 7.84 0.76 -6.14
N LYS A 153 8.82 0.16 -6.80
CA LYS A 153 9.34 -1.14 -6.41
C LYS A 153 9.93 -1.05 -5.01
N LYS A 154 9.52 -1.96 -4.13
CA LYS A 154 10.06 -2.10 -2.77
C LYS A 154 11.17 -3.15 -2.76
N GLU A 155 10.85 -4.34 -3.21
CA GLU A 155 11.77 -5.48 -3.26
C GLU A 155 11.42 -6.41 -4.43
N GLU A 156 12.36 -7.26 -4.79
CA GLU A 156 12.20 -8.30 -5.81
C GLU A 156 12.83 -9.59 -5.31
N ASN A 157 12.07 -10.65 -5.32
CA ASN A 157 12.60 -11.98 -5.13
C ASN A 157 13.33 -12.41 -6.43
N LYS A 158 14.65 -12.58 -6.36
CA LYS A 158 15.48 -12.89 -7.52
C LYS A 158 15.22 -14.28 -8.10
N GLU A 159 14.74 -15.23 -7.30
CA GLU A 159 14.47 -16.60 -7.72
C GLU A 159 13.15 -16.72 -8.46
N THR A 160 12.11 -16.02 -7.97
CA THR A 160 10.76 -16.09 -8.50
C THR A 160 10.39 -14.92 -9.42
N SER A 161 11.24 -13.88 -9.50
CA SER A 161 10.97 -12.61 -10.17
C SER A 161 9.70 -11.91 -9.66
N ILE A 162 9.23 -12.27 -8.46
CA ILE A 162 8.09 -11.66 -7.81
C ILE A 162 8.50 -10.31 -7.23
N VAL A 163 7.72 -9.29 -7.51
CA VAL A 163 7.97 -7.91 -7.09
C VAL A 163 6.94 -7.47 -6.06
N SER A 164 7.40 -6.85 -4.98
CA SER A 164 6.55 -6.08 -4.08
C SER A 164 6.68 -4.59 -4.38
N MET A 165 5.57 -3.87 -4.31
CA MET A 165 5.53 -2.44 -4.60
C MET A 165 4.88 -1.68 -3.45
N VAL A 166 5.26 -0.40 -3.31
CA VAL A 166 4.76 0.47 -2.25
C VAL A 166 4.40 1.85 -2.77
N LYS A 167 3.36 2.44 -2.18
CA LYS A 167 2.97 3.83 -2.38
C LYS A 167 2.70 4.49 -1.04
N ILE A 168 3.37 5.60 -0.76
CA ILE A 168 3.05 6.47 0.37
C ILE A 168 1.82 7.30 -0.01
N LEU A 169 0.78 7.28 0.83
CA LEU A 169 -0.53 7.87 0.56
C LEU A 169 -0.67 9.33 1.00
N VAL A 170 0.29 9.82 1.74
CA VAL A 170 0.30 11.19 2.31
C VAL A 170 1.63 11.85 2.02
N GLU A 171 1.65 13.19 2.07
CA GLU A 171 2.92 13.89 2.02
C GLU A 171 3.73 13.64 3.29
N THR A 172 5.00 13.29 3.13
CA THR A 172 5.92 13.02 4.24
C THR A 172 6.89 14.17 4.43
N ARG A 173 7.41 14.27 5.64
CA ARG A 173 8.43 15.26 5.97
C ARG A 173 9.75 14.90 5.29
N LYS A 174 10.40 15.89 4.68
CA LYS A 174 11.73 15.74 4.10
C LYS A 174 12.79 15.66 5.20
N GLN A 175 13.85 14.92 4.94
CA GLN A 175 15.01 14.89 5.84
C GLN A 175 15.61 16.29 6.02
N ASN A 176 16.01 16.58 7.25
CA ASN A 176 16.71 17.80 7.61
C ASN A 176 17.78 17.52 8.67
N ARG A 177 19.04 17.59 8.28
CA ARG A 177 20.20 17.35 9.16
C ARG A 177 20.59 18.56 10.01
N ASN A 178 20.09 19.74 9.69
CA ASN A 178 20.46 21.00 10.33
C ASN A 178 19.45 21.50 11.37
N ALA A 179 18.34 20.76 11.57
CA ALA A 179 17.37 21.15 12.57
C ALA A 179 17.92 20.96 13.99
N ASN A 180 17.56 21.87 14.90
CA ASN A 180 18.03 21.82 16.29
C ASN A 180 17.54 20.58 17.05
N ILE A 181 16.28 20.18 16.82
CA ILE A 181 15.72 18.95 17.38
C ILE A 181 15.40 18.01 16.23
N ARG A 182 15.94 16.81 16.28
CA ARG A 182 15.84 15.83 15.20
C ARG A 182 15.52 14.44 15.73
N PHE A 183 14.65 13.73 15.03
CA PHE A 183 14.58 12.27 15.10
C PHE A 183 15.58 11.69 14.10
N VAL A 184 16.35 10.71 14.53
CA VAL A 184 17.46 10.14 13.77
C VAL A 184 17.41 8.62 13.77
N VAL A 185 18.03 7.99 12.77
CA VAL A 185 18.11 6.54 12.60
C VAL A 185 19.52 6.15 12.20
N TRP A 186 20.06 5.11 12.84
CA TRP A 186 21.27 4.40 12.46
C TRP A 186 20.92 2.99 11.97
N ASP A 187 21.68 2.45 11.05
CA ASP A 187 21.38 1.21 10.30
C ASP A 187 21.84 -0.09 10.98
N ASN A 188 22.00 -0.07 12.28
CA ASN A 188 22.26 -1.29 13.04
C ASN A 188 21.68 -1.22 14.48
N CYS A 189 21.56 -2.37 15.14
CA CYS A 189 20.91 -2.50 16.45
C CYS A 189 21.75 -2.00 17.62
N TYR A 190 23.06 -1.85 17.46
CA TYR A 190 24.00 -1.37 18.47
C TYR A 190 24.90 -0.27 17.88
N ALA A 191 24.25 0.67 17.19
CA ALA A 191 24.98 1.73 16.53
C ALA A 191 25.78 2.57 17.52
N ASP A 192 27.01 2.91 17.15
CA ASP A 192 27.71 3.99 17.83
C ASP A 192 26.98 5.32 17.52
N ILE A 193 26.30 5.82 18.55
CA ILE A 193 25.48 7.05 18.47
C ILE A 193 26.33 8.31 18.22
N ASN A 194 27.66 8.23 18.31
CA ASN A 194 28.58 9.30 17.94
C ASN A 194 28.83 9.37 16.43
N THR A 195 28.43 8.33 15.69
CA THR A 195 28.51 8.32 14.23
C THR A 195 27.35 9.10 13.61
N GLN A 196 27.51 9.46 12.35
CA GLN A 196 26.45 10.17 11.64
C GLN A 196 25.26 9.24 11.37
N PRO A 197 24.02 9.61 11.74
CA PRO A 197 22.85 8.81 11.43
C PRO A 197 22.58 8.79 9.92
N ILE A 198 22.06 7.67 9.42
CA ILE A 198 21.69 7.51 8.01
C ILE A 198 20.46 8.35 7.63
N TYR A 199 19.52 8.50 8.57
CA TYR A 199 18.32 9.32 8.39
C TYR A 199 18.19 10.35 9.51
N SER A 200 17.66 11.52 9.16
CA SER A 200 17.45 12.61 10.10
C SER A 200 16.30 13.51 9.67
N TRP A 201 15.35 13.76 10.57
CA TRP A 201 14.19 14.64 10.34
C TRP A 201 14.07 15.66 11.47
N SER A 202 13.68 16.87 11.10
CA SER A 202 13.30 17.89 12.07
C SER A 202 12.07 17.46 12.87
N LEU A 203 12.14 17.57 14.19
CA LEU A 203 11.00 17.54 15.08
C LEU A 203 10.57 18.99 15.40
N ASN A 204 9.89 19.62 14.45
CA ASN A 204 9.33 20.96 14.62
C ASN A 204 7.83 20.85 14.95
N PHE A 205 7.50 20.73 16.23
CA PHE A 205 6.15 20.50 16.75
C PHE A 205 5.14 21.63 16.47
N ARG A 206 5.58 22.77 15.96
CA ARG A 206 4.71 23.95 15.79
C ARG A 206 4.28 24.23 14.35
N ARG A 207 5.05 23.81 13.35
CA ARG A 207 4.87 24.28 11.97
C ARG A 207 4.58 23.20 10.93
N ASP A 208 5.17 22.03 11.08
CA ASP A 208 5.05 20.98 10.08
C ASP A 208 4.29 19.78 10.66
N LYS A 209 3.04 19.62 10.18
CA LYS A 209 2.17 18.49 10.59
C LYS A 209 2.36 17.25 9.70
N LYS A 210 3.29 17.30 8.75
CA LYS A 210 3.54 16.15 7.86
C LYS A 210 4.16 15.00 8.64
N PRO A 211 3.66 13.77 8.49
CA PRO A 211 4.19 12.62 9.19
C PRO A 211 5.61 12.27 8.70
N ILE A 212 6.38 11.65 9.56
CA ILE A 212 7.62 10.98 9.20
C ILE A 212 7.28 9.51 9.00
N ILE A 213 7.36 9.03 7.74
CA ILE A 213 7.13 7.64 7.39
C ILE A 213 8.38 7.15 6.66
N ARG A 214 8.93 6.03 7.11
CA ARG A 214 10.09 5.42 6.48
C ARG A 214 10.05 3.91 6.64
N SER A 215 10.51 3.20 5.63
CA SER A 215 10.86 1.79 5.78
C SER A 215 12.22 1.70 6.47
N ILE A 216 12.26 1.11 7.65
CA ILE A 216 13.48 0.80 8.41
C ILE A 216 13.32 -0.57 9.07
N ASP A 217 14.44 -1.16 9.44
CA ASP A 217 14.44 -2.39 10.25
C ASP A 217 14.01 -2.09 11.69
N ALA A 218 13.18 -2.96 12.26
CA ALA A 218 12.68 -2.85 13.63
C ALA A 218 13.79 -2.95 14.69
N GLU A 219 14.91 -3.58 14.34
CA GLU A 219 16.09 -3.73 15.20
C GLU A 219 17.08 -2.56 15.10
N TRP A 220 16.91 -1.63 14.16
CA TRP A 220 17.82 -0.50 14.03
C TRP A 220 17.73 0.45 15.22
N THR A 221 18.83 1.15 15.49
CA THR A 221 18.88 2.17 16.53
C THR A 221 18.21 3.45 16.01
N VAL A 222 17.37 4.01 16.88
CA VAL A 222 16.74 5.32 16.66
C VAL A 222 17.01 6.23 17.84
N GLY A 223 16.88 7.55 17.64
CA GLY A 223 17.10 8.48 18.74
C GLY A 223 16.58 9.87 18.48
N ILE A 224 16.65 10.70 19.51
CA ILE A 224 16.36 12.13 19.46
C ILE A 224 17.66 12.89 19.76
N ILE A 225 18.00 13.83 18.87
CA ILE A 225 19.14 14.72 19.03
C ILE A 225 18.65 16.16 19.23
N LYS A 226 19.23 16.85 20.21
CA LYS A 226 19.06 18.30 20.41
C LYS A 226 20.42 18.99 20.25
N GLY A 227 20.52 19.85 19.25
CA GLY A 227 21.82 20.41 18.86
C GLY A 227 22.78 19.31 18.39
N LYS A 228 23.88 19.12 19.16
CA LYS A 228 24.88 18.07 18.95
C LYS A 228 24.72 16.88 19.90
N LYS A 229 23.87 16.97 20.93
CA LYS A 229 23.74 15.98 21.98
C LYS A 229 22.61 14.99 21.65
N VAL A 230 22.91 13.70 21.76
CA VAL A 230 21.88 12.64 21.76
C VAL A 230 21.15 12.73 23.10
N VAL A 231 19.86 13.00 23.05
CA VAL A 231 19.02 13.15 24.25
C VAL A 231 18.61 11.77 24.75
N ILE A 232 18.15 10.92 23.83
CA ILE A 232 17.76 9.55 24.10
C ILE A 232 17.91 8.73 22.83
N HIS A 233 18.20 7.43 22.97
CA HIS A 233 18.24 6.46 21.87
C HIS A 233 17.82 5.08 22.34
N GLY A 234 17.49 4.18 21.41
CA GLY A 234 17.12 2.81 21.67
C GLY A 234 16.82 2.05 20.38
N ILE A 235 16.45 0.78 20.51
CA ILE A 235 16.03 -0.05 19.39
C ILE A 235 14.63 0.41 18.94
N ALA A 236 14.44 0.56 17.64
CA ALA A 236 13.26 1.18 17.05
C ALA A 236 11.94 0.54 17.50
N LYS A 237 11.83 -0.79 17.51
CA LYS A 237 10.60 -1.51 17.95
C LYS A 237 10.22 -1.30 19.41
N CYS A 238 11.17 -0.85 20.26
CA CYS A 238 10.99 -0.67 21.70
C CYS A 238 11.11 0.78 22.13
N PHE A 239 11.15 1.73 21.19
CA PHE A 239 11.52 3.12 21.50
C PHE A 239 10.37 3.92 22.10
N LEU A 240 10.03 3.65 23.36
CA LEU A 240 9.21 4.49 24.26
C LEU A 240 7.88 4.97 23.64
N ASP A 241 7.23 4.17 22.82
CA ASP A 241 6.03 4.52 22.06
C ASP A 241 6.19 5.73 21.10
N VAL A 242 7.41 6.22 20.92
CA VAL A 242 7.70 7.27 19.93
C VAL A 242 7.59 6.73 18.52
N VAL A 243 7.85 5.45 18.33
CA VAL A 243 7.81 4.77 17.05
C VAL A 243 6.64 3.79 17.02
N LYS A 244 5.75 3.96 16.06
CA LYS A 244 4.73 2.98 15.72
C LYS A 244 5.21 2.19 14.49
N TYR A 245 5.19 0.87 14.60
CA TYR A 245 5.55 -0.05 13.52
C TYR A 245 4.34 -0.71 12.89
N ASP A 246 4.44 -0.95 11.58
CA ASP A 246 3.55 -1.84 10.84
C ASP A 246 4.33 -2.46 9.67
N GLY A 247 4.70 -3.74 9.84
CA GLY A 247 5.65 -4.39 8.96
C GLY A 247 7.00 -3.67 8.97
N PRO A 248 7.59 -3.34 7.80
CA PRO A 248 8.87 -2.64 7.74
C PRO A 248 8.73 -1.11 7.89
N TYR A 249 7.52 -0.58 8.07
CA TYR A 249 7.31 0.87 8.11
C TYR A 249 7.27 1.39 9.52
N MET A 250 7.88 2.56 9.68
CA MET A 250 7.91 3.33 10.89
C MET A 250 7.12 4.62 10.71
N TYR A 251 6.30 4.93 11.70
CA TYR A 251 5.66 6.22 11.87
C TYR A 251 6.07 6.84 13.20
N ILE A 252 6.37 8.13 13.22
CA ILE A 252 6.82 8.82 14.43
C ILE A 252 5.62 9.48 15.13
N ASN A 253 5.42 9.13 16.40
CA ASN A 253 4.51 9.82 17.29
C ASN A 253 5.20 11.07 17.88
N GLU A 254 4.94 12.23 17.27
CA GLU A 254 5.57 13.49 17.70
C GLU A 254 5.12 13.97 19.07
N GLU A 255 3.91 13.65 19.52
CA GLU A 255 3.42 14.02 20.87
C GLU A 255 4.24 13.32 21.93
N LYS A 256 4.52 12.02 21.76
CA LYS A 256 5.41 11.26 22.64
C LYS A 256 6.84 11.78 22.59
N ALA A 257 7.36 12.07 21.40
CA ALA A 257 8.68 12.65 21.22
C ALA A 257 8.81 14.01 21.94
N LYS A 258 7.78 14.86 21.85
CA LYS A 258 7.73 16.15 22.53
C LYS A 258 7.73 15.97 24.06
N TYR A 259 6.86 15.09 24.57
CA TYR A 259 6.78 14.78 26.00
C TYR A 259 8.13 14.35 26.58
N ILE A 260 8.84 13.44 25.88
CA ILE A 260 10.18 12.98 26.32
C ILE A 260 11.17 14.13 26.38
N ILE A 261 11.20 15.02 25.38
CA ILE A 261 12.11 16.16 25.36
C ILE A 261 11.81 17.14 26.49
N GLU A 262 10.55 17.36 26.79
CA GLU A 262 10.09 18.23 27.89
C GLU A 262 10.42 17.62 29.25
N SER A 263 10.13 16.34 29.46
CA SER A 263 10.42 15.61 30.71
C SER A 263 11.92 15.55 31.06
N ILE A 264 12.78 15.45 30.06
CA ILE A 264 14.25 15.44 30.29
C ILE A 264 14.75 16.85 30.67
N HIS A 265 14.03 17.90 30.30
CA HIS A 265 14.39 19.27 30.69
C HIS A 265 14.15 19.57 32.18
N GLU A 266 13.26 18.83 32.83
CA GLU A 266 13.00 18.98 34.27
C GLU A 266 14.08 18.30 35.13
N TYR A 267 14.94 17.46 34.55
CA TYR A 267 16.00 16.70 35.24
C TYR A 267 17.44 17.12 34.86
N ILE A 268 17.63 18.14 34.02
CA ILE A 268 18.93 18.73 33.65
C ILE A 268 18.97 20.21 34.06
#